data_60f7a994f3264c4a9a6d084d85cd2fc4
#
_entry.id   60f7a994f3264c4a9a6d084d85cd2fc4
#
_cell.length_a   1.000
_cell.length_b   1.000
_cell.length_c   1.000
_cell.angle_alpha   90.00
_cell.angle_beta   90.00
_cell.angle_gamma   90.00
#
_symmetry.space_group_name_H-M   'P 1'
#
loop_
_entity.id
_entity.type
_entity.pdbx_description
1 polymer ?
#
loop_
_entity_poly.entity_id
_entity_poly.type
_entity_poly.pdbx_seq_one_letter_code
_entity_poly.pdbx_strand_id
1 'polypeptide(L)'
;MSAIKLYLLPFYGNYNVDGIKPAVISEFHTWRRNKVGRELSGSAQNNHNAALNLIFDEAVERGYMTAYERPQLKNTGGESDRRAEFSQDELETLMTSVPKFISDGRTLRTRMIRELLTIYVPFMAATGMRPGTEAEFLEWRHIDVEIRDGQPVLHFRLQKGKRGARNFVAHNSCWLLLERLRQLSPDLSGMTLEEVLKKRVPKLLFRLSDGSVPDNWNKPFRQWLEDTQLLNCAVTGKERSLYSLRHYYATQRLLEGIPIHDLAEQMGTSVLMITKHYSHLTPLMKAKQFAGVVDESGSSEAAQIKAIMAAQMANNNIMNLVQMGTGMIMPLVVQNNTLTDDFEQRLKAHHKRST
;
A
#
# COMPACT_ATOMS: atom_id res chain seq x y z
N MET A 1 4.64 -1.60 -23.56
CA MET A 1 5.74 -1.97 -24.50
C MET A 1 6.15 -3.44 -24.44
N SER A 2 6.14 -4.12 -23.30
CA SER A 2 6.61 -5.52 -23.21
C SER A 2 5.76 -6.54 -23.97
N ALA A 3 4.42 -6.45 -23.91
CA ALA A 3 3.54 -7.39 -24.60
C ALA A 3 3.77 -7.39 -26.14
N ILE A 4 3.83 -6.20 -26.72
CA ILE A 4 4.04 -6.06 -28.18
C ILE A 4 5.42 -6.63 -28.59
N LYS A 5 6.50 -6.16 -27.95
CA LYS A 5 7.87 -6.55 -28.34
C LYS A 5 8.20 -8.01 -28.03
N LEU A 6 7.70 -8.54 -26.92
CA LEU A 6 8.08 -9.88 -26.46
C LEU A 6 7.17 -10.99 -27.00
N TYR A 7 5.92 -10.67 -27.33
CA TYR A 7 4.93 -11.69 -27.71
C TYR A 7 4.25 -11.41 -29.05
N LEU A 8 3.68 -10.21 -29.26
CA LEU A 8 2.87 -9.95 -30.45
C LEU A 8 3.73 -9.85 -31.70
N LEU A 9 4.78 -9.03 -31.68
CA LEU A 9 5.67 -8.84 -32.84
C LEU A 9 6.39 -10.13 -33.23
N PRO A 10 6.97 -10.93 -32.31
CA PRO A 10 7.62 -12.18 -32.68
C PRO A 10 6.70 -13.25 -33.27
N PHE A 11 5.40 -13.21 -32.97
CA PHE A 11 4.44 -14.16 -33.52
C PHE A 11 3.70 -13.60 -34.73
N TYR A 12 3.12 -12.43 -34.63
CA TYR A 12 2.27 -11.86 -35.68
C TYR A 12 3.00 -10.96 -36.68
N GLY A 13 4.29 -10.64 -36.47
CA GLY A 13 5.00 -9.64 -37.26
C GLY A 13 5.05 -9.91 -38.77
N ASN A 14 4.88 -11.18 -39.18
CA ASN A 14 4.85 -11.58 -40.59
C ASN A 14 3.43 -11.87 -41.10
N TYR A 15 2.39 -11.68 -40.30
CA TYR A 15 1.01 -11.85 -40.72
C TYR A 15 0.44 -10.54 -41.27
N ASN A 16 -0.34 -10.63 -42.35
CA ASN A 16 -1.26 -9.55 -42.67
C ASN A 16 -2.38 -9.52 -41.64
N VAL A 17 -2.84 -8.34 -41.26
CA VAL A 17 -3.82 -8.18 -40.16
C VAL A 17 -5.16 -8.84 -40.48
N ASP A 18 -5.59 -8.82 -41.74
CA ASP A 18 -6.78 -9.49 -42.26
C ASP A 18 -6.67 -11.03 -42.26
N GLY A 19 -5.46 -11.55 -42.26
CA GLY A 19 -5.14 -12.96 -42.13
C GLY A 19 -5.18 -13.49 -40.69
N ILE A 20 -5.28 -12.63 -39.67
CA ILE A 20 -5.36 -13.06 -38.28
C ILE A 20 -6.76 -13.55 -37.95
N LYS A 21 -7.05 -14.79 -38.29
CA LYS A 21 -8.34 -15.46 -38.05
C LYS A 21 -8.32 -16.18 -36.67
N PRO A 22 -9.46 -16.69 -36.16
CA PRO A 22 -9.54 -17.38 -34.86
C PRO A 22 -8.56 -18.56 -34.71
N ALA A 23 -8.24 -19.27 -35.79
CA ALA A 23 -7.25 -20.34 -35.77
C ALA A 23 -5.85 -19.82 -35.41
N VAL A 24 -5.40 -18.73 -36.03
CA VAL A 24 -4.10 -18.10 -35.77
C VAL A 24 -4.04 -17.58 -34.34
N ILE A 25 -5.16 -17.10 -33.78
CA ILE A 25 -5.23 -16.70 -32.37
C ILE A 25 -5.03 -17.92 -31.45
N SER A 26 -5.62 -19.06 -31.77
CA SER A 26 -5.44 -20.31 -31.01
C SER A 26 -3.99 -20.80 -31.07
N GLU A 27 -3.35 -20.70 -32.23
CA GLU A 27 -1.91 -21.00 -32.39
C GLU A 27 -1.05 -20.04 -31.53
N PHE A 28 -1.38 -18.74 -31.49
CA PHE A 28 -0.70 -17.79 -30.62
C PHE A 28 -0.85 -18.16 -29.13
N HIS A 29 -2.02 -18.63 -28.68
CA HIS A 29 -2.22 -19.08 -27.31
C HIS A 29 -1.27 -20.25 -26.98
N THR A 30 -1.16 -21.22 -27.87
CA THR A 30 -0.26 -22.37 -27.72
C THR A 30 1.21 -21.94 -27.74
N TRP A 31 1.60 -21.13 -28.73
CA TRP A 31 2.96 -20.62 -28.85
C TRP A 31 3.43 -19.84 -27.61
N ARG A 32 2.59 -18.90 -27.11
CA ARG A 32 2.97 -18.11 -25.94
C ARG A 32 3.02 -18.94 -24.66
N ARG A 33 2.15 -19.95 -24.49
CA ARG A 33 2.21 -20.90 -23.38
C ARG A 33 3.54 -21.66 -23.40
N ASN A 34 3.93 -22.17 -24.55
CA ASN A 34 5.21 -22.86 -24.70
C ASN A 34 6.41 -21.95 -24.44
N LYS A 35 6.34 -20.70 -24.89
CA LYS A 35 7.38 -19.69 -24.66
C LYS A 35 7.53 -19.33 -23.19
N VAL A 36 6.45 -19.29 -22.42
CA VAL A 36 6.46 -18.96 -20.99
C VAL A 36 6.70 -20.20 -20.11
N GLY A 37 6.47 -21.40 -20.63
CA GLY A 37 6.59 -22.67 -19.92
C GLY A 37 5.45 -22.95 -18.93
N ARG A 38 4.38 -22.11 -18.93
CA ARG A 38 3.20 -22.28 -18.08
C ARG A 38 1.98 -21.58 -18.67
N GLU A 39 0.80 -21.88 -18.15
CA GLU A 39 -0.40 -21.08 -18.48
C GLU A 39 -0.25 -19.63 -18.01
N LEU A 40 -0.71 -18.72 -18.85
CA LEU A 40 -0.74 -17.30 -18.48
C LEU A 40 -1.94 -17.01 -17.58
N SER A 41 -1.72 -16.12 -16.60
CA SER A 41 -2.83 -15.57 -15.82
C SER A 41 -3.79 -14.77 -16.71
N GLY A 42 -5.07 -14.73 -16.32
CA GLY A 42 -6.08 -13.93 -17.04
C GLY A 42 -5.68 -12.47 -17.18
N SER A 43 -4.98 -11.89 -16.19
CA SER A 43 -4.47 -10.52 -16.26
C SER A 43 -3.40 -10.35 -17.35
N ALA A 44 -2.47 -11.29 -17.47
CA ALA A 44 -1.45 -11.25 -18.53
C ALA A 44 -2.09 -11.43 -19.92
N GLN A 45 -3.07 -12.33 -20.06
CA GLN A 45 -3.82 -12.47 -21.31
C GLN A 45 -4.60 -11.20 -21.66
N ASN A 46 -5.26 -10.56 -20.70
CA ASN A 46 -5.97 -9.30 -20.93
C ASN A 46 -5.03 -8.20 -21.44
N ASN A 47 -3.82 -8.11 -20.92
CA ASN A 47 -2.83 -7.13 -21.41
C ASN A 47 -2.43 -7.41 -22.87
N HIS A 48 -2.25 -8.68 -23.23
CA HIS A 48 -1.96 -9.05 -24.63
C HIS A 48 -3.18 -8.79 -25.54
N ASN A 49 -4.37 -9.18 -25.09
CA ASN A 49 -5.60 -8.95 -25.84
C ASN A 49 -5.90 -7.46 -26.01
N ALA A 50 -5.66 -6.62 -24.99
CA ALA A 50 -5.82 -5.18 -25.10
C ALA A 50 -4.88 -4.58 -26.15
N ALA A 51 -3.60 -5.00 -26.15
CA ALA A 51 -2.65 -4.54 -27.15
C ALA A 51 -3.02 -5.01 -28.59
N LEU A 52 -3.51 -6.25 -28.73
CA LEU A 52 -3.94 -6.77 -30.03
C LEU A 52 -5.24 -6.11 -30.49
N ASN A 53 -6.17 -5.80 -29.59
CA ASN A 53 -7.39 -5.04 -29.91
C ASN A 53 -7.07 -3.66 -30.46
N LEU A 54 -6.08 -2.94 -29.90
CA LEU A 54 -5.64 -1.63 -30.45
C LEU A 54 -5.13 -1.77 -31.88
N ILE A 55 -4.44 -2.87 -32.20
CA ILE A 55 -3.96 -3.15 -33.58
C ILE A 55 -5.16 -3.39 -34.51
N PHE A 56 -6.16 -4.15 -34.08
CA PHE A 56 -7.36 -4.40 -34.89
C PHE A 56 -8.21 -3.14 -35.04
N ASP A 57 -8.34 -2.30 -34.01
CA ASP A 57 -9.06 -1.02 -34.10
C ASP A 57 -8.43 -0.12 -35.17
N GLU A 58 -7.10 0.02 -35.12
CA GLU A 58 -6.33 0.78 -36.13
C GLU A 58 -6.47 0.18 -37.54
N ALA A 59 -6.48 -1.17 -37.66
CA ALA A 59 -6.64 -1.82 -38.95
C ALA A 59 -8.02 -1.60 -39.56
N VAL A 60 -9.08 -1.58 -38.74
CA VAL A 60 -10.44 -1.26 -39.18
C VAL A 60 -10.52 0.22 -39.60
N GLU A 61 -9.97 1.14 -38.81
CA GLU A 61 -9.96 2.58 -39.11
C GLU A 61 -9.26 2.90 -40.44
N ARG A 62 -8.14 2.20 -40.73
CA ARG A 62 -7.41 2.33 -42.00
C ARG A 62 -7.96 1.52 -43.17
N GLY A 63 -9.00 0.77 -42.97
CA GLY A 63 -9.60 -0.06 -44.02
C GLY A 63 -8.81 -1.32 -44.40
N TYR A 64 -7.85 -1.75 -43.58
CA TYR A 64 -7.14 -3.01 -43.78
C TYR A 64 -7.93 -4.24 -43.33
N MET A 65 -9.03 -4.03 -42.61
CA MET A 65 -9.92 -5.06 -42.08
C MET A 65 -11.31 -4.45 -41.90
N THR A 66 -12.36 -5.22 -42.10
CA THR A 66 -13.70 -4.79 -41.75
C THR A 66 -14.01 -5.09 -40.28
N ALA A 67 -14.94 -4.34 -39.68
CA ALA A 67 -15.37 -4.58 -38.30
C ALA A 67 -15.96 -5.99 -38.09
N TYR A 68 -16.57 -6.57 -39.16
CA TYR A 68 -17.13 -7.92 -39.15
C TYR A 68 -16.04 -9.00 -39.13
N GLU A 69 -14.91 -8.77 -39.77
CA GLU A 69 -13.78 -9.70 -39.81
C GLU A 69 -12.93 -9.68 -38.54
N ARG A 70 -13.09 -8.64 -37.73
CA ARG A 70 -12.34 -8.48 -36.49
C ARG A 70 -12.58 -9.67 -35.55
N PRO A 71 -11.53 -10.42 -35.17
CA PRO A 71 -11.71 -11.57 -34.30
C PRO A 71 -11.98 -11.14 -32.85
N GLN A 72 -12.89 -11.85 -32.20
CA GLN A 72 -13.14 -11.66 -30.77
C GLN A 72 -12.07 -12.38 -29.95
N LEU A 73 -11.37 -11.62 -29.12
CA LEU A 73 -10.33 -12.15 -28.23
C LEU A 73 -10.94 -12.61 -26.90
N LYS A 74 -10.89 -13.91 -26.66
CA LYS A 74 -11.35 -14.50 -25.41
C LYS A 74 -10.19 -14.55 -24.40
N ASN A 75 -10.50 -14.36 -23.13
CA ASN A 75 -9.57 -14.62 -22.04
C ASN A 75 -9.83 -16.03 -21.51
N THR A 76 -8.88 -16.92 -21.73
CA THR A 76 -8.88 -18.31 -21.25
C THR A 76 -7.90 -18.52 -20.09
N GLY A 77 -7.25 -17.46 -19.61
CA GLY A 77 -6.26 -17.54 -18.54
C GLY A 77 -6.90 -17.80 -17.18
N GLY A 78 -6.16 -18.47 -16.33
CA GLY A 78 -6.58 -18.72 -14.96
C GLY A 78 -6.87 -17.43 -14.18
N GLU A 79 -7.74 -17.53 -13.19
CA GLU A 79 -7.93 -16.41 -12.25
C GLU A 79 -6.60 -16.05 -11.60
N SER A 80 -6.33 -14.74 -11.51
CA SER A 80 -5.17 -14.31 -10.76
C SER A 80 -5.43 -14.54 -9.28
N ASP A 81 -4.62 -15.36 -8.67
CA ASP A 81 -4.67 -15.58 -7.24
C ASP A 81 -4.51 -14.28 -6.47
N ARG A 82 -5.36 -14.09 -5.46
CA ARG A 82 -5.18 -13.03 -4.46
C ARG A 82 -3.82 -13.25 -3.78
N ARG A 83 -3.05 -12.18 -3.63
CA ARG A 83 -1.85 -12.22 -2.81
C ARG A 83 -2.22 -12.50 -1.36
N ALA A 84 -1.34 -13.21 -0.65
CA ALA A 84 -1.54 -13.42 0.77
C ALA A 84 -1.50 -12.09 1.53
N GLU A 85 -2.35 -11.96 2.52
CA GLU A 85 -2.30 -10.87 3.50
C GLU A 85 -1.35 -11.21 4.65
N PHE A 86 -1.09 -10.23 5.49
CA PHE A 86 -0.42 -10.42 6.76
C PHE A 86 -1.45 -10.66 7.87
N SER A 87 -1.08 -11.43 8.90
CA SER A 87 -1.71 -11.33 10.20
C SER A 87 -1.12 -10.15 10.98
N GLN A 88 -1.75 -9.79 12.10
CA GLN A 88 -1.22 -8.78 13.00
C GLN A 88 0.14 -9.21 13.58
N ASP A 89 0.22 -10.44 14.07
CA ASP A 89 1.45 -11.00 14.67
C ASP A 89 2.61 -11.03 13.68
N GLU A 90 2.33 -11.31 12.41
CA GLU A 90 3.33 -11.28 11.34
C GLU A 90 3.85 -9.87 11.07
N LEU A 91 2.99 -8.85 11.10
CA LEU A 91 3.41 -7.45 10.99
C LEU A 91 4.20 -7.00 12.22
N GLU A 92 3.80 -7.40 13.41
CA GLU A 92 4.55 -7.15 14.64
C GLU A 92 5.94 -7.80 14.58
N THR A 93 6.01 -9.06 14.14
CA THR A 93 7.28 -9.77 13.90
C THR A 93 8.17 -9.02 12.90
N LEU A 94 7.59 -8.53 11.80
CA LEU A 94 8.31 -7.72 10.83
C LEU A 94 8.85 -6.45 11.48
N MET A 95 8.03 -5.74 12.26
CA MET A 95 8.42 -4.48 12.90
C MET A 95 9.47 -4.67 14.01
N THR A 96 9.45 -5.79 14.74
CA THR A 96 10.52 -6.10 15.74
C THR A 96 11.88 -6.34 15.10
N SER A 97 11.92 -6.73 13.83
CA SER A 97 13.18 -6.98 13.09
C SER A 97 13.82 -5.71 12.51
N VAL A 98 13.18 -4.53 12.67
CA VAL A 98 13.62 -3.23 12.11
C VAL A 98 15.08 -2.89 12.39
N PRO A 99 15.62 -3.01 13.63
CA PRO A 99 17.00 -2.62 13.90
C PRO A 99 18.00 -3.42 13.07
N LYS A 100 17.79 -4.73 12.98
CA LYS A 100 18.62 -5.62 12.17
C LYS A 100 18.48 -5.28 10.69
N PHE A 101 17.26 -5.10 10.21
CA PHE A 101 17.00 -4.77 8.80
C PHE A 101 17.73 -3.51 8.36
N ILE A 102 17.73 -2.44 9.17
CA ILE A 102 18.44 -1.20 8.85
C ILE A 102 19.96 -1.44 8.90
N SER A 103 20.50 -2.08 9.96
CA SER A 103 21.92 -2.29 10.15
C SER A 103 22.57 -3.12 9.06
N ASP A 104 21.86 -4.10 8.51
CA ASP A 104 22.33 -4.96 7.42
C ASP A 104 22.46 -4.22 6.06
N GLY A 105 22.11 -2.94 6.01
CA GLY A 105 22.32 -2.09 4.84
C GLY A 105 23.80 -1.81 4.58
N ARG A 106 24.35 -2.31 3.47
CA ARG A 106 25.79 -2.22 3.15
C ARG A 106 26.25 -0.79 2.83
N THR A 107 25.40 0.05 2.27
CA THR A 107 25.73 1.44 1.91
C THR A 107 24.81 2.41 2.66
N LEU A 108 25.26 3.67 2.80
CA LEU A 108 24.44 4.72 3.40
C LEU A 108 23.07 4.84 2.70
N ARG A 109 23.05 4.89 1.36
CA ARG A 109 21.80 4.96 0.59
C ARG A 109 20.88 3.77 0.87
N THR A 110 21.42 2.55 0.97
CA THR A 110 20.63 1.37 1.31
C THR A 110 20.03 1.47 2.70
N ARG A 111 20.77 1.98 3.69
CA ARG A 111 20.27 2.21 5.05
C ARG A 111 19.16 3.24 5.06
N MET A 112 19.32 4.36 4.36
CA MET A 112 18.27 5.39 4.23
C MET A 112 17.00 4.83 3.60
N ILE A 113 17.11 4.02 2.55
CA ILE A 113 15.96 3.36 1.90
C ILE A 113 15.27 2.40 2.88
N ARG A 114 16.05 1.59 3.61
CA ARG A 114 15.52 0.65 4.59
C ARG A 114 14.84 1.39 5.75
N GLU A 115 15.44 2.45 6.26
CA GLU A 115 14.84 3.29 7.31
C GLU A 115 13.51 3.89 6.85
N LEU A 116 13.47 4.48 5.67
CA LEU A 116 12.23 5.01 5.10
C LEU A 116 11.17 3.92 4.89
N LEU A 117 11.58 2.71 4.48
CA LEU A 117 10.68 1.57 4.29
C LEU A 117 10.04 1.11 5.61
N THR A 118 10.73 1.25 6.75
CA THR A 118 10.17 0.92 8.06
C THR A 118 9.03 1.84 8.50
N ILE A 119 8.91 3.00 7.87
CA ILE A 119 7.78 3.91 8.07
C ILE A 119 6.74 3.71 6.97
N TYR A 120 7.18 3.47 5.74
CA TYR A 120 6.31 3.23 4.59
C TYR A 120 5.40 2.01 4.80
N VAL A 121 5.93 0.90 5.30
CA VAL A 121 5.18 -0.35 5.53
C VAL A 121 4.00 -0.14 6.49
N PRO A 122 4.19 0.35 7.73
CA PRO A 122 3.06 0.59 8.63
C PRO A 122 2.12 1.68 8.12
N PHE A 123 2.63 2.69 7.40
CA PHE A 123 1.79 3.70 6.77
C PHE A 123 0.85 3.09 5.71
N MET A 124 1.36 2.20 4.87
CA MET A 124 0.54 1.49 3.89
C MET A 124 -0.48 0.56 4.55
N ALA A 125 -0.09 -0.10 5.64
CA ALA A 125 -0.99 -0.93 6.44
C ALA A 125 -2.10 -0.13 7.14
N ALA A 126 -1.83 1.13 7.52
CA ALA A 126 -2.78 2.02 8.21
C ALA A 126 -3.68 2.84 7.25
N THR A 127 -3.34 2.92 5.96
CA THR A 127 -4.07 3.74 4.98
C THR A 127 -4.74 2.93 3.88
N GLY A 128 -4.29 1.70 3.66
CA GLY A 128 -4.76 0.87 2.56
C GLY A 128 -4.53 1.47 1.17
N MET A 129 -3.63 2.45 1.03
CA MET A 129 -3.27 3.04 -0.26
C MET A 129 -2.69 1.99 -1.22
N ARG A 130 -2.75 2.27 -2.52
CA ARG A 130 -2.04 1.44 -3.50
C ARG A 130 -0.55 1.76 -3.46
N PRO A 131 0.32 0.77 -3.26
CA PRO A 131 1.76 0.94 -3.44
C PRO A 131 2.07 1.45 -4.85
N GLY A 132 3.06 2.34 -4.95
CA GLY A 132 3.42 2.96 -6.21
C GLY A 132 2.58 4.20 -6.49
N THR A 133 1.69 4.14 -7.45
CA THR A 133 1.00 5.32 -8.05
C THR A 133 0.28 6.26 -7.08
N GLU A 134 -0.17 5.81 -5.91
CA GLU A 134 -0.83 6.69 -4.93
C GLU A 134 0.19 7.27 -3.93
N ALA A 135 1.08 6.44 -3.40
CA ALA A 135 2.04 6.86 -2.39
C ALA A 135 3.22 7.65 -2.97
N GLU A 136 3.67 7.35 -4.21
CA GLU A 136 4.81 8.01 -4.84
C GLU A 136 4.60 9.51 -5.09
N PHE A 137 3.36 9.95 -5.28
CA PHE A 137 3.00 11.35 -5.55
C PHE A 137 2.40 12.07 -4.35
N LEU A 138 2.39 11.41 -3.17
CA LEU A 138 1.86 12.01 -1.96
C LEU A 138 2.83 13.06 -1.41
N GLU A 139 2.34 14.29 -1.27
CA GLU A 139 3.08 15.40 -0.70
C GLU A 139 2.47 15.85 0.64
N TRP A 140 3.24 16.54 1.47
CA TRP A 140 2.75 17.09 2.73
C TRP A 140 1.54 18.01 2.54
N ARG A 141 1.49 18.80 1.46
CA ARG A 141 0.35 19.68 1.14
C ARG A 141 -0.97 18.96 0.86
N HIS A 142 -0.93 17.64 0.65
CA HIS A 142 -2.11 16.82 0.40
C HIS A 142 -2.76 16.30 1.68
N ILE A 143 -2.26 16.71 2.85
CA ILE A 143 -2.73 16.26 4.16
C ILE A 143 -3.35 17.44 4.88
N ASP A 144 -4.62 17.30 5.26
CA ASP A 144 -5.31 18.23 6.15
C ASP A 144 -5.56 17.56 7.50
N VAL A 145 -5.58 18.35 8.55
CA VAL A 145 -5.86 17.89 9.92
C VAL A 145 -7.11 18.59 10.42
N GLU A 146 -8.04 17.83 10.92
CA GLU A 146 -9.21 18.29 11.64
C GLU A 146 -9.14 17.76 13.08
N ILE A 147 -9.50 18.55 14.07
CA ILE A 147 -9.61 18.07 15.44
C ILE A 147 -11.07 17.72 15.71
N ARG A 148 -11.34 16.45 16.00
CA ARG A 148 -12.65 15.95 16.43
C ARG A 148 -12.51 15.31 17.81
N ASP A 149 -13.34 15.73 18.75
CA ASP A 149 -13.33 15.20 20.12
C ASP A 149 -11.92 15.19 20.76
N GLY A 150 -11.12 16.23 20.48
CA GLY A 150 -9.75 16.36 20.98
C GLY A 150 -8.71 15.47 20.30
N GLN A 151 -9.09 14.72 19.25
CA GLN A 151 -8.20 13.83 18.51
C GLN A 151 -7.95 14.34 17.07
N PRO A 152 -6.71 14.21 16.53
CA PRO A 152 -6.45 14.57 15.15
C PRO A 152 -7.06 13.55 14.19
N VAL A 153 -7.81 14.04 13.23
CA VAL A 153 -8.32 13.28 12.09
C VAL A 153 -7.57 13.74 10.86
N LEU A 154 -6.87 12.80 10.23
CA LEU A 154 -6.01 13.04 9.07
C LEU A 154 -6.78 12.81 7.78
N HIS A 155 -6.98 13.84 7.00
CA HIS A 155 -7.62 13.79 5.68
C HIS A 155 -6.56 13.87 4.59
N PHE A 156 -6.53 12.88 3.71
CA PHE A 156 -5.61 12.80 2.59
C PHE A 156 -6.32 13.09 1.28
N ARG A 157 -5.73 13.95 0.45
CA ARG A 157 -6.22 14.30 -0.89
C ARG A 157 -5.29 13.72 -1.94
N LEU A 158 -5.66 12.58 -2.51
CA LEU A 158 -4.91 11.97 -3.60
C LEU A 158 -5.26 12.67 -4.91
N GLN A 159 -4.25 13.24 -5.56
CA GLN A 159 -4.40 13.91 -6.86
C GLN A 159 -4.45 12.92 -8.02
N LYS A 160 -3.78 11.78 -7.87
CA LYS A 160 -3.66 10.73 -8.90
C LYS A 160 -3.92 9.37 -8.29
N GLY A 161 -4.70 8.55 -8.97
CA GLY A 161 -4.95 7.17 -8.62
C GLY A 161 -5.50 6.42 -9.84
N LYS A 162 -5.56 5.10 -9.79
CA LYS A 162 -6.07 4.27 -10.89
C LYS A 162 -7.51 4.64 -11.32
N ARG A 163 -8.29 5.26 -10.42
CA ARG A 163 -9.67 5.71 -10.63
C ARG A 163 -9.85 7.23 -10.54
N GLY A 164 -8.77 7.99 -10.67
CA GLY A 164 -8.77 9.44 -10.52
C GLY A 164 -8.40 9.91 -9.10
N ALA A 165 -8.62 11.19 -8.84
CA ALA A 165 -8.43 11.82 -7.54
C ALA A 165 -9.46 11.30 -6.53
N ARG A 166 -9.07 11.20 -5.26
CA ARG A 166 -9.98 10.86 -4.15
C ARG A 166 -9.49 11.41 -2.82
N ASN A 167 -10.40 11.57 -1.89
CA ASN A 167 -10.09 11.85 -0.51
C ASN A 167 -10.27 10.59 0.34
N PHE A 168 -9.51 10.47 1.40
CA PHE A 168 -9.70 9.41 2.39
C PHE A 168 -9.21 9.88 3.77
N VAL A 169 -9.65 9.19 4.81
CA VAL A 169 -9.24 9.41 6.19
C VAL A 169 -8.23 8.34 6.58
N ALA A 170 -7.10 8.74 7.15
CA ALA A 170 -6.12 7.78 7.66
C ALA A 170 -6.40 7.44 9.12
N HIS A 171 -5.98 6.25 9.53
CA HIS A 171 -5.98 5.85 10.92
C HIS A 171 -5.07 6.78 11.75
N ASN A 172 -5.44 7.06 12.99
CA ASN A 172 -4.73 8.00 13.88
C ASN A 172 -3.25 7.64 14.08
N SER A 173 -2.87 6.36 14.01
CA SER A 173 -1.46 5.93 14.07
C SER A 173 -0.58 6.60 13.01
N CYS A 174 -1.16 7.08 11.91
CA CYS A 174 -0.43 7.82 10.87
C CYS A 174 0.17 9.12 11.39
N TRP A 175 -0.36 9.73 12.46
CA TRP A 175 0.24 10.92 13.06
C TRP A 175 1.70 10.70 13.47
N LEU A 176 1.97 9.63 14.20
CA LEU A 176 3.33 9.27 14.62
C LEU A 176 4.25 8.95 13.44
N LEU A 177 3.71 8.30 12.42
CA LEU A 177 4.46 8.00 11.20
C LEU A 177 4.81 9.26 10.41
N LEU A 178 3.91 10.23 10.34
CA LEU A 178 4.17 11.53 9.73
C LEU A 178 5.23 12.31 10.53
N GLU A 179 5.15 12.32 11.86
CA GLU A 179 6.17 12.94 12.68
C GLU A 179 7.56 12.30 12.45
N ARG A 180 7.62 10.98 12.34
CA ARG A 180 8.86 10.27 12.02
C ARG A 180 9.40 10.64 10.64
N LEU A 181 8.53 10.72 9.62
CA LEU A 181 8.91 11.18 8.27
C LEU A 181 9.44 12.61 8.27
N ARG A 182 8.83 13.50 9.05
CA ARG A 182 9.30 14.87 9.24
C ARG A 182 10.72 14.90 9.82
N GLN A 183 10.96 14.10 10.87
CA GLN A 183 12.28 13.99 11.51
C GLN A 183 13.37 13.46 10.55
N LEU A 184 13.01 12.55 9.64
CA LEU A 184 13.92 12.05 8.60
C LEU A 184 14.17 13.06 7.46
N SER A 185 13.49 14.21 7.49
CA SER A 185 13.60 15.27 6.48
C SER A 185 14.36 16.47 7.04
N PRO A 186 15.70 16.62 6.82
CA PRO A 186 16.51 17.66 7.44
C PRO A 186 16.01 19.08 7.15
N ASP A 187 15.43 19.29 5.99
CA ASP A 187 14.85 20.55 5.54
C ASP A 187 13.49 20.90 6.20
N LEU A 188 12.95 19.99 7.00
CA LEU A 188 11.75 20.20 7.82
C LEU A 188 12.06 20.19 9.33
N SER A 189 13.32 20.01 9.72
CA SER A 189 13.73 19.86 11.13
C SER A 189 13.40 21.07 12.01
N GLY A 190 13.36 22.26 11.41
CA GLY A 190 13.04 23.51 12.11
C GLY A 190 11.54 23.80 12.28
N MET A 191 10.65 22.89 11.85
CA MET A 191 9.20 23.06 11.91
C MET A 191 8.56 21.92 12.70
N THR A 192 7.46 22.18 13.40
CA THR A 192 6.63 21.11 13.95
C THR A 192 5.81 20.43 12.83
N LEU A 193 5.23 19.27 13.11
CA LEU A 193 4.37 18.59 12.14
C LEU A 193 3.17 19.46 11.74
N GLU A 194 2.55 20.12 12.73
CA GLU A 194 1.42 21.03 12.52
C GLU A 194 1.82 22.20 11.61
N GLU A 195 3.01 22.76 11.79
CA GLU A 195 3.51 23.84 10.93
C GLU A 195 3.75 23.37 9.50
N VAL A 196 4.32 22.17 9.32
CA VAL A 196 4.54 21.57 7.99
C VAL A 196 3.20 21.39 7.26
N LEU A 197 2.20 20.83 7.95
CA LEU A 197 0.87 20.61 7.39
C LEU A 197 0.14 21.94 7.12
N LYS A 198 0.17 22.88 8.06
CA LYS A 198 -0.44 24.21 7.92
C LYS A 198 0.18 25.02 6.77
N LYS A 199 1.51 24.96 6.61
CA LYS A 199 2.24 25.61 5.51
C LYS A 199 2.05 24.91 4.16
N ARG A 200 1.39 23.75 4.13
CA ARG A 200 1.15 22.96 2.92
C ARG A 200 2.41 22.76 2.08
N VAL A 201 3.45 22.24 2.72
CA VAL A 201 4.78 22.10 2.11
C VAL A 201 4.70 21.24 0.82
N PRO A 202 5.12 21.75 -0.37
CA PRO A 202 5.02 21.05 -1.63
C PRO A 202 6.21 20.10 -1.83
N LYS A 203 6.40 19.16 -0.90
CA LYS A 203 7.47 18.16 -0.95
C LYS A 203 6.88 16.76 -0.77
N LEU A 204 7.47 15.79 -1.47
CA LEU A 204 7.03 14.40 -1.36
C LEU A 204 7.14 13.91 0.08
N LEU A 205 6.17 13.11 0.49
CA LEU A 205 6.11 12.52 1.81
C LEU A 205 7.20 11.44 1.97
N PHE A 206 7.33 10.57 0.97
CA PHE A 206 8.29 9.45 0.97
C PHE A 206 9.52 9.78 0.12
N ARG A 207 10.46 10.47 0.72
CA ARG A 207 11.76 10.82 0.14
C ARG A 207 12.87 10.57 1.15
N LEU A 208 14.07 10.33 0.66
CA LEU A 208 15.26 10.18 1.48
C LEU A 208 15.69 11.53 2.06
N SER A 209 16.59 11.52 3.05
CA SER A 209 17.11 12.72 3.69
C SER A 209 17.87 13.65 2.73
N ASP A 210 18.39 13.13 1.61
CA ASP A 210 18.99 13.89 0.53
C ASP A 210 17.97 14.47 -0.47
N GLY A 211 16.68 14.26 -0.24
CA GLY A 211 15.57 14.67 -1.09
C GLY A 211 15.29 13.75 -2.28
N SER A 212 16.11 12.74 -2.55
CA SER A 212 15.87 11.78 -3.62
C SER A 212 14.78 10.77 -3.24
N VAL A 213 14.23 10.10 -4.25
CA VAL A 213 13.19 9.08 -4.07
C VAL A 213 13.80 7.69 -4.33
N PRO A 214 13.42 6.65 -3.58
CA PRO A 214 13.83 5.30 -3.89
C PRO A 214 13.31 4.84 -5.27
N ASP A 215 14.19 4.28 -6.09
CA ASP A 215 13.83 3.80 -7.43
C ASP A 215 12.90 2.57 -7.37
N ASN A 216 13.00 1.77 -6.31
CA ASN A 216 12.25 0.54 -6.15
C ASN A 216 12.03 0.19 -4.68
N TRP A 217 10.78 0.12 -4.28
CA TRP A 217 10.37 -0.30 -2.94
C TRP A 217 10.25 -1.82 -2.79
N ASN A 218 9.97 -2.54 -3.89
CA ASN A 218 9.67 -3.97 -3.83
C ASN A 218 10.91 -4.81 -3.50
N LYS A 219 12.08 -4.46 -4.05
CA LYS A 219 13.31 -5.23 -3.84
C LYS A 219 13.74 -5.24 -2.36
N PRO A 220 13.92 -4.09 -1.67
CA PRO A 220 14.27 -4.09 -0.25
C PRO A 220 13.15 -4.66 0.63
N PHE A 221 11.87 -4.48 0.28
CA PHE A 221 10.77 -5.09 1.01
C PHE A 221 10.78 -6.62 0.88
N ARG A 222 10.98 -7.15 -0.32
CA ARG A 222 11.13 -8.59 -0.55
C ARG A 222 12.27 -9.17 0.29
N GLN A 223 13.44 -8.52 0.29
CA GLN A 223 14.57 -8.95 1.10
C GLN A 223 14.21 -8.97 2.59
N TRP A 224 13.53 -7.95 3.09
CA TRP A 224 13.07 -7.91 4.47
C TRP A 224 12.14 -9.07 4.83
N LEU A 225 11.22 -9.41 3.94
CA LEU A 225 10.32 -10.56 4.09
C LEU A 225 11.06 -11.90 4.04
N GLU A 226 12.09 -12.03 3.20
CA GLU A 226 12.95 -13.22 3.13
C GLU A 226 13.75 -13.38 4.44
N ASP A 227 14.38 -12.32 4.94
CA ASP A 227 15.17 -12.32 6.17
C ASP A 227 14.33 -12.66 7.42
N THR A 228 13.04 -12.37 7.40
CA THR A 228 12.09 -12.67 8.48
C THR A 228 11.24 -13.92 8.23
N GLN A 229 11.47 -14.63 7.12
CA GLN A 229 10.69 -15.81 6.70
C GLN A 229 9.19 -15.52 6.48
N LEU A 230 8.84 -14.26 6.21
CA LEU A 230 7.46 -13.81 5.98
C LEU A 230 7.12 -13.64 4.49
N LEU A 231 8.02 -13.97 3.55
CA LEU A 231 7.76 -13.81 2.13
C LEU A 231 6.57 -14.65 1.67
N ASN A 232 6.50 -15.89 2.12
CA ASN A 232 5.42 -16.79 1.78
C ASN A 232 4.48 -16.96 2.99
N CYS A 233 3.19 -16.92 2.73
CA CYS A 233 2.19 -17.22 3.75
C CYS A 233 2.26 -18.69 4.16
N ALA A 234 2.40 -18.97 5.44
CA ALA A 234 2.50 -20.34 5.95
C ALA A 234 1.24 -21.18 5.65
N VAL A 235 0.06 -20.55 5.57
CA VAL A 235 -1.21 -21.24 5.34
C VAL A 235 -1.47 -21.50 3.84
N THR A 236 -1.18 -20.50 2.98
CA THR A 236 -1.56 -20.56 1.56
C THR A 236 -0.38 -20.81 0.62
N GLY A 237 0.86 -20.75 1.11
CA GLY A 237 2.08 -20.79 0.30
C GLY A 237 2.28 -19.59 -0.65
N LYS A 238 1.31 -18.65 -0.69
CA LYS A 238 1.34 -17.52 -1.63
C LYS A 238 2.32 -16.46 -1.18
N GLU A 239 3.00 -15.87 -2.17
CA GLU A 239 3.99 -14.81 -1.95
C GLU A 239 3.32 -13.49 -1.57
N ARG A 240 3.92 -12.78 -0.61
CA ARG A 240 3.53 -11.45 -0.18
C ARG A 240 4.27 -10.36 -0.95
N SER A 241 3.67 -9.19 -0.98
CA SER A 241 4.24 -7.97 -1.58
C SER A 241 3.73 -6.74 -0.84
N LEU A 242 4.19 -5.55 -1.21
CA LEU A 242 3.62 -4.30 -0.69
C LEU A 242 2.10 -4.22 -0.85
N TYR A 243 1.53 -4.84 -1.88
CA TYR A 243 0.07 -4.88 -2.06
C TYR A 243 -0.65 -5.71 -0.99
N SER A 244 0.04 -6.64 -0.34
CA SER A 244 -0.47 -7.43 0.79
C SER A 244 -0.83 -6.57 2.00
N LEU A 245 -0.17 -5.41 2.18
CA LEU A 245 -0.50 -4.42 3.22
C LEU A 245 -1.89 -3.80 3.00
N ARG A 246 -2.25 -3.58 1.74
CA ARG A 246 -3.59 -3.10 1.40
C ARG A 246 -4.66 -4.17 1.65
N HIS A 247 -4.33 -5.45 1.46
CA HIS A 247 -5.21 -6.55 1.85
C HIS A 247 -5.37 -6.60 3.37
N TYR A 248 -4.28 -6.48 4.11
CA TYR A 248 -4.32 -6.37 5.57
C TYR A 248 -5.24 -5.24 6.04
N TYR A 249 -5.06 -4.02 5.52
CA TYR A 249 -5.93 -2.88 5.84
C TYR A 249 -7.41 -3.21 5.63
N ALA A 250 -7.75 -3.76 4.46
CA ALA A 250 -9.14 -4.07 4.16
C ALA A 250 -9.72 -5.12 5.12
N THR A 251 -8.96 -6.16 5.44
CA THR A 251 -9.36 -7.20 6.40
C THR A 251 -9.60 -6.60 7.78
N GLN A 252 -8.67 -5.77 8.28
CA GLN A 252 -8.82 -5.14 9.61
C GLN A 252 -10.05 -4.23 9.66
N ARG A 253 -10.23 -3.35 8.67
CA ARG A 253 -11.41 -2.44 8.65
C ARG A 253 -12.73 -3.19 8.57
N LEU A 254 -12.79 -4.30 7.84
CA LEU A 254 -13.98 -5.14 7.79
C LEU A 254 -14.23 -5.83 9.13
N LEU A 255 -13.20 -6.37 9.80
CA LEU A 255 -13.32 -6.99 11.12
C LEU A 255 -13.75 -5.98 12.20
N GLU A 256 -13.38 -4.72 12.06
CA GLU A 256 -13.85 -3.61 12.90
C GLU A 256 -15.29 -3.17 12.59
N GLY A 257 -15.92 -3.78 11.60
CA GLY A 257 -17.33 -3.52 11.26
C GLY A 257 -17.55 -2.37 10.29
N ILE A 258 -16.52 -1.82 9.66
CA ILE A 258 -16.69 -0.79 8.60
C ILE A 258 -17.52 -1.38 7.46
N PRO A 259 -18.61 -0.71 7.04
CA PRO A 259 -19.46 -1.19 5.95
C PRO A 259 -18.67 -1.34 4.64
N ILE A 260 -18.98 -2.38 3.87
CA ILE A 260 -18.28 -2.70 2.62
C ILE A 260 -18.32 -1.52 1.64
N HIS A 261 -19.43 -0.79 1.58
CA HIS A 261 -19.59 0.37 0.71
C HIS A 261 -18.60 1.49 1.09
N ASP A 262 -18.56 1.85 2.38
CA ASP A 262 -17.71 2.91 2.89
C ASP A 262 -16.23 2.56 2.74
N LEU A 263 -15.89 1.28 2.99
CA LEU A 263 -14.54 0.79 2.77
C LEU A 263 -14.15 0.84 1.28
N ALA A 264 -15.07 0.54 0.38
CA ALA A 264 -14.82 0.62 -1.06
C ALA A 264 -14.51 2.06 -1.52
N GLU A 265 -15.25 3.05 -1.02
CA GLU A 265 -15.00 4.47 -1.26
C GLU A 265 -13.67 4.89 -0.65
N GLN A 266 -13.46 4.60 0.63
CA GLN A 266 -12.23 4.89 1.38
C GLN A 266 -10.99 4.36 0.66
N MET A 267 -11.04 3.15 0.14
CA MET A 267 -9.96 2.51 -0.59
C MET A 267 -9.89 2.89 -2.08
N GLY A 268 -10.88 3.59 -2.63
CA GLY A 268 -10.96 3.89 -4.07
C GLY A 268 -11.05 2.61 -4.92
N THR A 269 -11.91 1.67 -4.52
CA THR A 269 -12.18 0.43 -5.25
C THR A 269 -13.70 0.26 -5.46
N SER A 270 -14.16 -0.86 -6.02
CA SER A 270 -15.59 -1.15 -6.10
C SER A 270 -16.03 -2.11 -4.99
N VAL A 271 -17.29 -2.00 -4.60
CA VAL A 271 -17.94 -2.96 -3.70
C VAL A 271 -17.74 -4.39 -4.21
N LEU A 272 -17.90 -4.61 -5.53
CA LEU A 272 -17.68 -5.92 -6.15
C LEU A 272 -16.27 -6.47 -5.87
N MET A 273 -15.25 -5.61 -5.91
CA MET A 273 -13.87 -6.04 -5.63
C MET A 273 -13.66 -6.36 -4.14
N ILE A 274 -14.26 -5.58 -3.24
CA ILE A 274 -14.23 -5.91 -1.82
C ILE A 274 -14.95 -7.25 -1.58
N THR A 275 -16.16 -7.40 -2.10
CA THR A 275 -16.94 -8.64 -1.94
C THR A 275 -16.19 -9.85 -2.52
N LYS A 276 -15.65 -9.74 -3.75
CA LYS A 276 -14.91 -10.84 -4.39
C LYS A 276 -13.71 -11.32 -3.54
N HIS A 277 -13.02 -10.39 -2.88
CA HIS A 277 -11.78 -10.73 -2.16
C HIS A 277 -11.99 -11.01 -0.67
N TYR A 278 -13.08 -10.53 -0.07
CA TYR A 278 -13.25 -10.56 1.41
C TYR A 278 -14.56 -11.15 1.88
N SER A 279 -15.41 -11.71 0.99
CA SER A 279 -16.68 -12.33 1.37
C SER A 279 -16.53 -13.46 2.42
N HIS A 280 -15.40 -14.16 2.42
CA HIS A 280 -15.09 -15.19 3.40
C HIS A 280 -14.95 -14.66 4.84
N LEU A 281 -14.77 -13.36 5.03
CA LEU A 281 -14.72 -12.72 6.35
C LEU A 281 -16.12 -12.46 6.94
N THR A 282 -17.17 -12.47 6.11
CA THR A 282 -18.53 -12.15 6.56
C THR A 282 -18.99 -13.01 7.77
N PRO A 283 -18.74 -14.33 7.82
CA PRO A 283 -19.07 -15.12 8.99
C PRO A 283 -18.32 -14.69 10.25
N LEU A 284 -17.03 -14.32 10.13
CA LEU A 284 -16.20 -13.86 11.24
C LEU A 284 -16.67 -12.48 11.73
N MET A 285 -16.93 -11.54 10.81
CA MET A 285 -17.47 -10.21 11.13
C MET A 285 -18.79 -10.27 11.88
N LYS A 286 -19.62 -11.23 11.56
CA LYS A 286 -20.94 -11.42 12.14
C LYS A 286 -21.01 -12.58 13.14
N ALA A 287 -19.88 -13.12 13.56
CA ALA A 287 -19.83 -14.31 14.41
C ALA A 287 -20.68 -14.16 15.68
N LYS A 288 -20.59 -13.02 16.36
CA LYS A 288 -21.41 -12.73 17.55
C LYS A 288 -22.90 -12.68 17.21
N GLN A 289 -23.28 -12.02 16.09
CA GLN A 289 -24.65 -11.94 15.62
C GLN A 289 -25.21 -13.34 15.26
N PHE A 290 -24.42 -14.15 14.54
CA PHE A 290 -24.79 -15.51 14.18
C PHE A 290 -24.86 -16.45 15.41
N ALA A 291 -24.00 -16.22 16.40
CA ALA A 291 -24.01 -16.97 17.65
C ALA A 291 -25.09 -16.49 18.65
N GLY A 292 -25.82 -15.41 18.35
CA GLY A 292 -26.80 -14.83 19.26
C GLY A 292 -26.20 -14.20 20.51
N VAL A 293 -24.90 -13.83 20.46
CA VAL A 293 -24.21 -13.20 21.60
C VAL A 293 -24.47 -11.70 21.55
N VAL A 294 -25.05 -11.15 22.60
CA VAL A 294 -25.26 -9.70 22.77
C VAL A 294 -24.05 -9.10 23.48
N ASP A 295 -23.40 -8.11 22.87
CA ASP A 295 -22.29 -7.41 23.51
C ASP A 295 -22.77 -6.35 24.48
N GLU A 296 -22.45 -6.51 25.75
CA GLU A 296 -22.66 -5.49 26.80
C GLU A 296 -21.43 -4.53 26.98
N SER A 297 -20.35 -4.69 26.23
CA SER A 297 -19.12 -3.92 26.46
C SER A 297 -18.54 -3.30 25.19
N GLY A 298 -18.68 -1.98 25.05
CA GLY A 298 -18.01 -1.16 24.05
C GLY A 298 -16.51 -0.89 24.32
N SER A 299 -15.69 -1.93 24.61
CA SER A 299 -14.31 -1.72 25.08
C SER A 299 -13.18 -2.35 24.26
N SER A 300 -13.48 -3.06 23.17
CA SER A 300 -12.46 -3.80 22.40
C SER A 300 -11.52 -2.90 21.58
N GLU A 301 -12.03 -1.80 21.04
CA GLU A 301 -11.26 -0.91 20.14
C GLU A 301 -10.14 -0.14 20.85
N ALA A 302 -10.42 0.38 22.04
CA ALA A 302 -9.45 1.14 22.82
C ALA A 302 -8.25 0.28 23.27
N ALA A 303 -8.49 -1.01 23.54
CA ALA A 303 -7.44 -1.94 23.95
C ALA A 303 -6.50 -2.31 22.78
N GLN A 304 -7.03 -2.47 21.57
CA GLN A 304 -6.22 -2.78 20.38
C GLN A 304 -5.38 -1.59 19.94
N ILE A 305 -5.96 -0.38 19.92
CA ILE A 305 -5.22 0.86 19.63
C ILE A 305 -4.10 1.04 20.67
N LYS A 306 -4.37 0.77 21.94
CA LYS A 306 -3.39 0.89 23.03
C LYS A 306 -2.25 -0.14 22.88
N ALA A 307 -2.54 -1.36 22.41
CA ALA A 307 -1.53 -2.39 22.16
C ALA A 307 -0.63 -2.03 20.97
N ILE A 308 -1.21 -1.52 19.87
CA ILE A 308 -0.44 -1.04 18.70
C ILE A 308 0.43 0.15 19.07
N MET A 309 -0.11 1.11 19.83
CA MET A 309 0.66 2.26 20.33
C MET A 309 1.78 1.81 21.30
N ALA A 310 1.51 0.85 22.17
CA ALA A 310 2.51 0.32 23.10
C ALA A 310 3.65 -0.42 22.37
N ALA A 311 3.33 -1.21 21.35
CA ALA A 311 4.33 -1.88 20.51
C ALA A 311 5.18 -0.86 19.72
N GLN A 312 4.59 0.21 19.22
CA GLN A 312 5.32 1.30 18.55
C GLN A 312 6.18 2.11 19.52
N MET A 313 5.72 2.35 20.75
CA MET A 313 6.52 3.01 21.80
C MET A 313 7.67 2.12 22.29
N ALA A 314 7.49 0.82 22.37
CA ALA A 314 8.58 -0.12 22.68
C ALA A 314 9.66 -0.10 21.58
N ASN A 315 9.27 0.01 20.30
CA ASN A 315 10.20 0.17 19.19
C ASN A 315 10.94 1.52 19.20
N ASN A 316 10.37 2.60 19.74
CA ASN A 316 11.07 3.86 19.92
C ASN A 316 12.23 3.75 20.92
N ASN A 317 12.11 2.90 21.95
CA ASN A 317 13.21 2.58 22.87
C ASN A 317 14.34 1.80 22.18
N ILE A 318 14.03 0.95 21.19
CA ILE A 318 15.03 0.20 20.42
C ILE A 318 15.78 1.14 19.46
N MET A 319 15.11 2.15 18.89
CA MET A 319 15.77 3.15 18.03
C MET A 319 16.76 4.05 18.78
N ASN A 320 16.56 4.28 20.09
CA ASN A 320 17.55 4.95 20.92
C ASN A 320 18.85 4.12 21.10
N LEU A 321 18.75 2.79 21.06
CA LEU A 321 19.92 1.89 21.11
C LEU A 321 20.72 1.90 19.80
N VAL A 322 20.07 2.09 18.65
CA VAL A 322 20.74 2.19 17.33
C VAL A 322 21.49 3.52 17.18
N GLN A 323 21.01 4.61 17.77
CA GLN A 323 21.74 5.89 17.82
C GLN A 323 23.02 5.82 18.67
N MET A 324 23.06 4.96 19.68
CA MET A 324 24.27 4.76 20.49
C MET A 324 25.43 4.08 19.74
N GLY A 325 25.15 3.37 18.64
CA GLY A 325 26.18 2.70 17.81
C GLY A 325 26.89 3.59 16.81
N THR A 326 26.45 4.83 16.57
CA THR A 326 26.99 5.73 15.54
C THR A 326 27.75 6.95 16.05
N GLY A 327 28.05 7.03 17.34
CA GLY A 327 29.06 7.94 17.87
C GLY A 327 28.76 9.44 17.83
N MET A 328 27.48 9.86 17.77
CA MET A 328 27.10 11.25 18.02
C MET A 328 25.97 11.31 19.06
N ILE A 329 26.37 11.71 20.27
CA ILE A 329 25.52 11.76 21.45
C ILE A 329 24.88 13.13 21.59
N MET A 330 23.57 13.16 21.68
CA MET A 330 22.85 14.08 22.56
C MET A 330 21.74 13.29 23.26
N PRO A 331 21.66 13.29 24.57
CA PRO A 331 20.66 12.53 25.30
C PRO A 331 19.35 13.32 25.33
N LEU A 332 18.33 12.83 24.65
CA LEU A 332 16.95 13.21 24.96
C LEU A 332 16.34 12.13 25.84
N VAL A 333 16.39 12.35 27.13
CA VAL A 333 15.61 11.61 28.12
C VAL A 333 14.16 12.00 27.90
N VAL A 334 13.40 11.17 27.23
CA VAL A 334 11.93 11.32 27.18
C VAL A 334 11.37 10.44 28.29
N GLN A 335 10.99 11.08 29.38
CA GLN A 335 10.18 10.45 30.43
C GLN A 335 8.81 10.06 29.85
N ASN A 336 8.38 8.83 30.13
CA ASN A 336 7.24 8.13 29.52
C ASN A 336 5.83 8.74 29.74
N ASN A 337 5.70 9.98 30.22
CA ASN A 337 4.38 10.61 30.47
C ASN A 337 4.18 11.98 29.83
N THR A 338 5.16 12.54 29.11
CA THR A 338 5.09 13.94 28.68
C THR A 338 4.51 14.16 27.28
N LEU A 339 4.44 13.13 26.43
CA LEU A 339 3.96 13.30 25.05
C LEU A 339 2.44 13.41 24.96
N THR A 340 1.71 12.66 25.78
CA THR A 340 0.23 12.78 25.86
C THR A 340 -0.17 14.06 26.57
N ASP A 341 0.53 14.43 27.64
CA ASP A 341 0.23 15.65 28.41
C ASP A 341 0.61 16.93 27.65
N ASP A 342 1.74 16.93 26.93
CA ASP A 342 2.17 18.06 26.10
C ASP A 342 1.23 18.24 24.87
N PHE A 343 0.78 17.14 24.27
CA PHE A 343 -0.22 17.16 23.20
C PHE A 343 -1.56 17.71 23.68
N GLU A 344 -2.06 17.24 24.83
CA GLU A 344 -3.29 17.77 25.44
C GLU A 344 -3.19 19.24 25.85
N GLN A 345 -2.04 19.69 26.39
CA GLN A 345 -1.82 21.07 26.74
C GLN A 345 -1.78 21.99 25.51
N ARG A 346 -1.15 21.54 24.43
CA ARG A 346 -1.12 22.29 23.16
C ARG A 346 -2.47 22.37 22.49
N LEU A 347 -3.27 21.31 22.53
CA LEU A 347 -4.65 21.30 22.06
C LEU A 347 -5.53 22.28 22.83
N LYS A 348 -5.42 22.31 24.17
CA LYS A 348 -6.14 23.28 25.04
C LYS A 348 -5.72 24.72 24.79
N ALA A 349 -4.43 24.97 24.51
CA ALA A 349 -3.92 26.28 24.16
C ALA A 349 -4.42 26.81 22.81
N HIS A 350 -4.63 25.91 21.86
CA HIS A 350 -5.16 26.25 20.54
C HIS A 350 -6.65 26.62 20.60
N HIS A 351 -7.43 25.91 21.41
CA HIS A 351 -8.86 26.18 21.60
C HIS A 351 -9.13 27.55 22.25
N LYS A 352 -8.24 28.01 23.16
CA LYS A 352 -8.35 29.33 23.78
C LYS A 352 -7.98 30.52 22.87
N ARG A 353 -7.39 30.28 21.71
CA ARG A 353 -7.03 31.33 20.72
C ARG A 353 -8.04 31.45 19.58
N SER A 354 -9.04 30.59 19.53
CA SER A 354 -10.07 30.57 18.47
C SER A 354 -11.46 30.96 18.97
N THR A 355 -11.58 31.31 20.23
CA THR A 355 -12.70 32.03 20.85
C THR A 355 -12.26 33.45 21.22
#